data_b5ad77a67e9a5bb959f129818d1d2f01
#
_entry.id   b5ad77a67e9a5bb959f129818d1d2f01
#
_cell.length_a   1.000
_cell.length_b   1.000
_cell.length_c   1.000
_cell.angle_alpha   90.00
_cell.angle_beta   90.00
_cell.angle_gamma   90.00
#
_symmetry.space_group_name_H-M   'P 1'
#
loop_
_entity.id
_entity.type
_entity.pdbx_description
1 polymer ?
#
loop_
_entity_poly.entity_id
_entity_poly.type
_entity_poly.pdbx_seq_one_letter_code
_entity_poly.pdbx_strand_id
1 'polypeptide(L)'
;MDTRISVLVLVFIITTFGFNQQGFIGFSTAQAQEEYEDTPRSKRKTKKTGAMTEKVAKKLQVAQEAIEAEQLEEGVEILNEILVLRRLTDYERAQVNYFLAYVAYLKEDYRAAINYYNKVLREEAVPEGLLSSARYTIAQLWFQLEEWDKAVRAVDDLLANAESPRPDLYILKGSALYQLKKYAEMIPVIRAAINLAEERNPFRIQSLQNNIKSVADENRLKYDTSGATEISYPQLVRFIKAKLNQDMSKLRERDVDLKKEIEESIVDLDRSVANLAVGPTKQNWWLLLRAAYFELDDMVNVRVILERLLIEWPKKEYWTQLSAVYGQLKFDDKQISSYRTAYEEGFLQRSSELVQMAQLYLSMEVPYKAAVVLQKGIDAGQVDLEVKNWRLLSQAWFLAQNDQMAIEALREAAKLSDDGELDIRLARSLANIANFEDCVNSATTAIGKGDLKRDDESYITLGMCQFEMASYEDSKESFGFAEIDAERRKELALDDCAANEEMTKADFVETLEKQEQDLKKGKEIEDKILSCVLPGSLRTVNNWQKFLVKEVARVTQLQDQMRDIEEQLKNRESQAISF
;
A
#
# COMPACT_ATOMS: atom_id res chain seq x y z
N MET A 1 3.94 -14.74 8.36
CA MET A 1 3.87 -14.18 6.98
C MET A 1 4.75 -12.97 7.03
N ASP A 2 6.12 -13.09 6.80
CA ASP A 2 6.61 -11.81 7.11
C ASP A 2 8.08 -11.50 7.00
N THR A 3 8.93 -12.44 6.70
CA THR A 3 10.38 -12.19 6.64
C THR A 3 10.96 -12.04 5.22
N ARG A 4 10.12 -12.12 4.19
CA ARG A 4 10.62 -12.12 2.79
C ARG A 4 10.56 -10.78 2.07
N ILE A 5 9.88 -9.77 2.60
CA ILE A 5 9.76 -8.45 1.95
C ILE A 5 10.96 -7.56 2.28
N SER A 6 11.56 -7.70 3.46
CA SER A 6 12.73 -6.90 3.86
C SER A 6 13.99 -7.22 3.06
N VAL A 7 14.15 -8.45 2.59
CA VAL A 7 15.35 -8.89 1.84
C VAL A 7 15.36 -8.35 0.40
N LEU A 8 14.19 -8.18 -0.23
CA LEU A 8 14.09 -7.74 -1.63
C LEU A 8 14.43 -6.26 -1.84
N VAL A 9 14.21 -5.40 -0.85
CA VAL A 9 14.57 -3.97 -0.94
C VAL A 9 16.08 -3.76 -0.80
N LEU A 10 16.76 -4.64 -0.09
CA LEU A 10 18.21 -4.52 0.17
C LEU A 10 19.08 -5.07 -0.97
N VAL A 11 18.63 -6.11 -1.66
CA VAL A 11 19.35 -6.62 -2.86
C VAL A 11 19.42 -5.55 -3.96
N PHE A 12 18.42 -4.66 -4.07
CA PHE A 12 18.44 -3.55 -5.03
C PHE A 12 19.41 -2.42 -4.66
N ILE A 13 19.77 -2.26 -3.37
CA ILE A 13 20.74 -1.24 -2.94
C ILE A 13 22.17 -1.72 -3.22
N ILE A 14 22.42 -3.01 -3.12
CA ILE A 14 23.76 -3.60 -3.34
C ILE A 14 24.14 -3.56 -4.84
N THR A 15 23.18 -3.74 -5.74
CA THR A 15 23.44 -3.74 -7.19
C THR A 15 23.59 -2.33 -7.79
N THR A 16 23.21 -1.25 -7.09
CA THR A 16 23.40 0.13 -7.58
C THR A 16 24.70 0.77 -7.12
N PHE A 17 25.45 0.14 -6.20
CA PHE A 17 26.85 0.49 -5.92
C PHE A 17 27.78 -0.25 -6.88
N GLY A 18 27.44 -0.21 -8.17
CA GLY A 18 28.38 -0.63 -9.19
C GLY A 18 29.65 0.19 -9.03
N PHE A 19 30.76 -0.50 -8.86
CA PHE A 19 32.07 0.11 -9.03
C PHE A 19 32.07 0.80 -10.40
N ASN A 20 32.03 2.10 -10.37
CA ASN A 20 32.16 2.89 -11.58
C ASN A 20 33.60 2.68 -12.05
N GLN A 21 33.80 1.87 -13.10
CA GLN A 21 35.11 1.63 -13.72
C GLN A 21 35.79 2.92 -14.25
N GLN A 22 35.16 4.08 -14.09
CA GLN A 22 35.70 5.37 -14.50
C GLN A 22 36.58 6.06 -13.44
N GLY A 23 37.00 5.38 -12.39
CA GLY A 23 37.89 5.91 -11.33
C GLY A 23 39.38 5.68 -11.58
N PHE A 24 39.78 5.03 -12.66
CA PHE A 24 41.18 5.00 -13.06
C PHE A 24 41.52 6.32 -13.75
N ILE A 25 42.07 7.24 -12.98
CA ILE A 25 42.68 8.45 -13.52
C ILE A 25 43.92 7.98 -14.28
N GLY A 26 43.77 7.88 -15.59
CA GLY A 26 44.93 7.74 -16.47
C GLY A 26 45.90 8.89 -16.20
N PHE A 27 47.16 8.58 -16.00
CA PHE A 27 48.20 9.56 -15.95
C PHE A 27 48.31 10.30 -17.32
N SER A 28 47.49 11.33 -17.47
CA SER A 28 47.68 12.32 -18.53
C SER A 28 48.71 13.33 -18.02
N THR A 29 49.90 13.29 -18.62
CA THR A 29 50.83 14.41 -18.57
C THR A 29 50.27 15.53 -19.42
N ALA A 30 49.28 16.24 -18.92
CA ALA A 30 48.78 17.46 -19.53
C ALA A 30 49.07 18.63 -18.60
N GLN A 31 50.04 19.43 -18.99
CA GLN A 31 50.12 20.82 -18.58
C GLN A 31 48.85 21.54 -19.06
N ALA A 32 47.96 21.86 -18.16
CA ALA A 32 46.94 22.87 -18.38
C ALA A 32 47.19 23.99 -17.38
N GLN A 33 47.82 25.05 -17.86
CA GLN A 33 47.71 26.37 -17.26
C GLN A 33 46.30 26.87 -17.57
N GLU A 34 45.48 26.98 -16.56
CA GLU A 34 44.32 27.87 -16.58
C GLU A 34 44.50 28.92 -15.49
N GLU A 35 44.58 30.17 -15.94
CA GLU A 35 44.51 31.38 -15.13
C GLU A 35 43.19 31.39 -14.36
N TYR A 36 43.29 31.37 -13.04
CA TYR A 36 42.19 31.71 -12.16
C TYR A 36 42.56 32.94 -11.36
N GLU A 37 41.70 33.96 -11.46
CA GLU A 37 41.77 35.21 -10.74
C GLU A 37 41.78 35.05 -9.24
N ASP A 38 42.55 35.92 -8.56
CA ASP A 38 42.88 35.95 -7.14
C ASP A 38 41.68 35.99 -6.22
N THR A 39 41.47 34.91 -5.46
CA THR A 39 40.82 34.96 -4.15
C THR A 39 41.87 34.80 -3.03
N PRO A 40 41.72 35.46 -1.83
CA PRO A 40 42.76 35.52 -0.84
C PRO A 40 43.16 34.12 -0.30
N ARG A 41 44.41 33.78 -0.46
CA ARG A 41 45.04 32.55 0.04
C ARG A 41 44.91 32.45 1.55
N SER A 42 44.05 31.59 2.06
CA SER A 42 44.23 31.04 3.41
C SER A 42 45.57 30.26 3.45
N LYS A 43 46.32 30.38 4.55
CA LYS A 43 47.62 29.72 4.72
C LYS A 43 47.44 28.18 4.75
N ARG A 44 47.36 27.55 3.59
CA ARG A 44 47.45 26.09 3.44
C ARG A 44 48.90 25.69 3.68
N LYS A 45 49.17 24.87 4.71
CA LYS A 45 50.42 24.12 4.83
C LYS A 45 50.45 23.12 3.66
N THR A 46 51.18 23.46 2.60
CA THR A 46 51.48 22.53 1.51
C THR A 46 52.35 21.42 2.06
N LYS A 47 51.78 20.24 2.34
CA LYS A 47 52.56 19.02 2.51
C LYS A 47 53.31 18.80 1.19
N LYS A 48 54.65 18.66 1.26
CA LYS A 48 55.45 18.29 0.11
C LYS A 48 54.99 16.89 -0.34
N THR A 49 54.24 16.82 -1.40
CA THR A 49 53.94 15.55 -2.08
C THR A 49 55.24 15.06 -2.72
N GLY A 50 55.73 13.89 -2.29
CA GLY A 50 56.94 13.29 -2.88
C GLY A 50 56.68 12.96 -4.36
N ALA A 51 57.60 13.38 -5.21
CA ALA A 51 57.59 12.95 -6.62
C ALA A 51 57.96 11.46 -6.69
N MET A 52 57.33 10.75 -7.62
CA MET A 52 57.69 9.36 -7.94
C MET A 52 58.98 9.33 -8.76
N THR A 53 59.90 8.44 -8.42
CA THR A 53 61.14 8.26 -9.22
C THR A 53 60.82 7.55 -10.52
N GLU A 54 61.54 7.91 -11.59
CA GLU A 54 61.35 7.33 -12.94
C GLU A 54 61.43 5.79 -12.93
N LYS A 55 62.34 5.23 -12.11
CA LYS A 55 62.50 3.78 -11.96
C LYS A 55 61.26 3.11 -11.38
N VAL A 56 60.67 3.71 -10.37
CA VAL A 56 59.47 3.19 -9.73
C VAL A 56 58.25 3.38 -10.65
N ALA A 57 58.16 4.56 -11.31
CA ALA A 57 57.06 4.84 -12.25
C ALA A 57 57.00 3.83 -13.41
N LYS A 58 58.16 3.51 -14.04
CA LYS A 58 58.24 2.50 -15.11
C LYS A 58 57.83 1.11 -14.65
N LYS A 59 58.32 0.66 -13.47
CA LYS A 59 57.91 -0.65 -12.94
C LYS A 59 56.43 -0.69 -12.55
N LEU A 60 55.91 0.40 -11.99
CA LEU A 60 54.50 0.48 -11.61
C LEU A 60 53.59 0.44 -12.85
N GLN A 61 54.01 1.07 -13.95
CA GLN A 61 53.29 0.99 -15.21
C GLN A 61 53.26 -0.47 -15.73
N VAL A 62 54.38 -1.20 -15.73
CA VAL A 62 54.42 -2.60 -16.14
C VAL A 62 53.50 -3.47 -15.24
N ALA A 63 53.53 -3.21 -13.94
CA ALA A 63 52.61 -3.92 -13.03
C ALA A 63 51.13 -3.62 -13.34
N GLN A 64 50.82 -2.36 -13.68
CA GLN A 64 49.47 -1.96 -14.06
C GLN A 64 49.04 -2.63 -15.38
N GLU A 65 49.90 -2.66 -16.39
CA GLU A 65 49.64 -3.34 -17.68
C GLU A 65 49.39 -4.85 -17.47
N ALA A 66 50.15 -5.51 -16.58
CA ALA A 66 49.91 -6.91 -16.22
C ALA A 66 48.57 -7.11 -15.53
N ILE A 67 48.18 -6.22 -14.59
CA ILE A 67 46.88 -6.26 -13.90
C ILE A 67 45.73 -6.05 -14.88
N GLU A 68 45.85 -5.10 -15.81
CA GLU A 68 44.83 -4.83 -16.84
C GLU A 68 44.70 -6.00 -17.82
N ALA A 69 45.78 -6.76 -18.03
CA ALA A 69 45.80 -7.99 -18.84
C ALA A 69 45.32 -9.23 -18.04
N GLU A 70 44.76 -9.06 -16.85
CA GLU A 70 44.32 -10.12 -15.94
C GLU A 70 45.44 -11.07 -15.45
N GLN A 71 46.71 -10.68 -15.66
CA GLN A 71 47.87 -11.40 -15.16
C GLN A 71 48.18 -10.99 -13.71
N LEU A 72 47.25 -11.29 -12.79
CA LEU A 72 47.26 -10.75 -11.43
C LEU A 72 48.47 -11.20 -10.62
N GLU A 73 48.96 -12.44 -10.80
CA GLU A 73 50.17 -12.99 -10.13
C GLU A 73 51.42 -12.22 -10.53
N GLU A 74 51.61 -12.00 -11.85
CA GLU A 74 52.72 -11.25 -12.39
C GLU A 74 52.71 -9.80 -11.89
N GLY A 75 51.51 -9.16 -11.90
CA GLY A 75 51.33 -7.83 -11.32
C GLY A 75 51.76 -7.74 -9.87
N VAL A 76 51.37 -8.73 -9.02
CA VAL A 76 51.76 -8.82 -7.62
C VAL A 76 53.26 -9.01 -7.48
N GLU A 77 53.90 -9.86 -8.28
CA GLU A 77 55.34 -10.08 -8.21
C GLU A 77 56.10 -8.78 -8.50
N ILE A 78 55.75 -8.07 -9.56
CA ILE A 78 56.37 -6.78 -9.92
C ILE A 78 56.16 -5.74 -8.79
N LEU A 79 54.95 -5.67 -8.20
CA LEU A 79 54.65 -4.75 -7.12
C LEU A 79 55.49 -5.08 -5.86
N ASN A 80 55.69 -6.36 -5.53
CA ASN A 80 56.55 -6.77 -4.43
C ASN A 80 58.03 -6.49 -4.72
N GLU A 81 58.52 -6.65 -5.97
CA GLU A 81 59.86 -6.22 -6.34
C GLU A 81 60.10 -4.72 -6.10
N ILE A 82 59.07 -3.88 -6.33
CA ILE A 82 59.16 -2.46 -6.05
C ILE A 82 59.35 -2.25 -4.53
N LEU A 83 58.55 -2.95 -3.66
CA LEU A 83 58.59 -2.78 -2.22
C LEU A 83 59.98 -3.09 -1.59
N VAL A 84 60.79 -3.93 -2.21
CA VAL A 84 62.16 -4.28 -1.72
C VAL A 84 63.22 -3.30 -2.19
N LEU A 85 62.87 -2.30 -3.03
CA LEU A 85 63.82 -1.29 -3.46
C LEU A 85 64.28 -0.41 -2.26
N ARG A 86 65.61 -0.09 -2.24
CA ARG A 86 66.12 0.83 -1.24
C ARG A 86 65.67 2.27 -1.51
N ARG A 87 65.29 2.97 -0.40
CA ARG A 87 64.93 4.41 -0.42
C ARG A 87 63.63 4.75 -1.17
N LEU A 88 62.59 3.92 -1.07
CA LEU A 88 61.27 4.31 -1.52
C LEU A 88 60.75 5.50 -0.70
N THR A 89 60.10 6.44 -1.37
CA THR A 89 59.34 7.51 -0.71
C THR A 89 58.02 6.98 -0.11
N ASP A 90 57.47 7.70 0.84
CA ASP A 90 56.15 7.36 1.42
C ASP A 90 55.07 7.28 0.33
N TYR A 91 55.12 8.20 -0.64
CA TYR A 91 54.19 8.22 -1.77
C TYR A 91 54.33 6.97 -2.65
N GLU A 92 55.55 6.56 -2.98
CA GLU A 92 55.81 5.35 -3.77
C GLU A 92 55.32 4.09 -3.06
N ARG A 93 55.61 3.96 -1.71
CA ARG A 93 55.07 2.84 -0.93
C ARG A 93 53.56 2.84 -0.86
N ALA A 94 52.95 4.02 -0.72
CA ALA A 94 51.51 4.16 -0.70
C ALA A 94 50.87 3.70 -2.05
N GLN A 95 51.45 4.14 -3.16
CA GLN A 95 50.95 3.73 -4.49
C GLN A 95 51.07 2.23 -4.72
N VAL A 96 52.19 1.62 -4.38
CA VAL A 96 52.37 0.17 -4.54
C VAL A 96 51.37 -0.60 -3.65
N ASN A 97 51.21 -0.19 -2.39
CA ASN A 97 50.22 -0.81 -1.51
C ASN A 97 48.78 -0.59 -2.01
N TYR A 98 48.48 0.53 -2.66
CA TYR A 98 47.18 0.78 -3.26
C TYR A 98 46.89 -0.20 -4.41
N PHE A 99 47.88 -0.46 -5.29
CA PHE A 99 47.72 -1.46 -6.36
C PHE A 99 47.64 -2.90 -5.80
N LEU A 100 48.42 -3.25 -4.77
CA LEU A 100 48.29 -4.54 -4.10
C LEU A 100 46.92 -4.71 -3.46
N ALA A 101 46.35 -3.67 -2.89
CA ALA A 101 44.98 -3.68 -2.37
C ALA A 101 43.98 -3.91 -3.48
N TYR A 102 44.18 -3.26 -4.63
CA TYR A 102 43.31 -3.43 -5.79
C TYR A 102 43.36 -4.87 -6.36
N VAL A 103 44.55 -5.47 -6.47
CA VAL A 103 44.69 -6.86 -6.90
C VAL A 103 44.04 -7.82 -5.89
N ALA A 104 44.21 -7.58 -4.59
CA ALA A 104 43.54 -8.37 -3.56
C ALA A 104 42.00 -8.26 -3.67
N TYR A 105 41.51 -7.08 -4.00
CA TYR A 105 40.08 -6.85 -4.29
C TYR A 105 39.60 -7.67 -5.51
N LEU A 106 40.35 -7.66 -6.61
CA LEU A 106 40.03 -8.44 -7.82
C LEU A 106 40.02 -9.95 -7.54
N LYS A 107 40.84 -10.40 -6.59
CA LYS A 107 40.84 -11.79 -6.10
C LYS A 107 39.78 -12.07 -5.04
N GLU A 108 38.89 -11.13 -4.77
CA GLU A 108 37.86 -11.22 -3.71
C GLU A 108 38.42 -11.41 -2.29
N ASP A 109 39.75 -11.26 -2.10
CA ASP A 109 40.35 -11.24 -0.75
C ASP A 109 40.21 -9.84 -0.14
N TYR A 110 38.98 -9.53 0.27
CA TYR A 110 38.64 -8.22 0.84
C TYR A 110 39.40 -7.92 2.13
N ARG A 111 39.77 -8.94 2.91
CA ARG A 111 40.57 -8.75 4.14
C ARG A 111 42.01 -8.38 3.83
N ALA A 112 42.63 -9.00 2.85
CA ALA A 112 43.94 -8.61 2.37
C ALA A 112 43.92 -7.20 1.74
N ALA A 113 42.91 -6.88 0.94
CA ALA A 113 42.72 -5.56 0.38
C ALA A 113 42.69 -4.47 1.48
N ILE A 114 41.89 -4.66 2.54
CA ILE A 114 41.83 -3.76 3.67
C ILE A 114 43.20 -3.61 4.35
N ASN A 115 43.95 -4.69 4.52
CA ASN A 115 45.29 -4.64 5.12
C ASN A 115 46.25 -3.79 4.27
N TYR A 116 46.22 -3.91 2.96
CA TYR A 116 47.04 -3.09 2.07
C TYR A 116 46.59 -1.63 2.05
N TYR A 117 45.29 -1.33 2.03
CA TYR A 117 44.83 0.06 2.18
C TYR A 117 45.21 0.66 3.53
N ASN A 118 45.18 -0.11 4.62
CA ASN A 118 45.66 0.35 5.90
C ASN A 118 47.18 0.70 5.91
N LYS A 119 47.99 0.02 5.09
CA LYS A 119 49.39 0.40 4.89
C LYS A 119 49.48 1.76 4.16
N VAL A 120 48.64 2.02 3.16
CA VAL A 120 48.56 3.35 2.52
C VAL A 120 48.30 4.46 3.54
N LEU A 121 47.33 4.22 4.46
CA LEU A 121 46.97 5.21 5.49
C LEU A 121 48.04 5.50 6.52
N ARG A 122 49.06 4.62 6.65
CA ARG A 122 50.18 4.80 7.60
C ARG A 122 51.33 5.65 7.06
N GLU A 123 51.36 5.89 5.75
CA GLU A 123 52.40 6.70 5.15
C GLU A 123 52.13 8.20 5.36
N GLU A 124 53.15 8.98 5.72
CA GLU A 124 52.95 10.37 6.16
C GLU A 124 52.86 11.39 5.02
N ALA A 125 53.68 11.20 3.98
CA ALA A 125 53.82 12.16 2.87
C ALA A 125 53.00 11.72 1.63
N VAL A 126 51.72 11.49 1.83
CA VAL A 126 50.78 11.02 0.80
C VAL A 126 49.72 12.09 0.51
N PRO A 127 49.34 12.30 -0.78
CA PRO A 127 48.26 13.22 -1.12
C PRO A 127 46.93 12.83 -0.46
N GLU A 128 46.20 13.83 0.07
CA GLU A 128 44.93 13.59 0.77
C GLU A 128 43.89 12.89 -0.10
N GLY A 129 43.92 13.12 -1.42
CA GLY A 129 43.02 12.41 -2.35
C GLY A 129 43.21 10.89 -2.34
N LEU A 130 44.48 10.41 -2.25
CA LEU A 130 44.75 8.97 -2.18
C LEU A 130 44.36 8.39 -0.81
N LEU A 131 44.62 9.12 0.28
CA LEU A 131 44.21 8.73 1.63
C LEU A 131 42.68 8.65 1.74
N SER A 132 41.98 9.63 1.22
CA SER A 132 40.51 9.67 1.21
C SER A 132 39.92 8.54 0.39
N SER A 133 40.52 8.23 -0.78
CA SER A 133 40.09 7.07 -1.60
C SER A 133 40.30 5.75 -0.85
N ALA A 134 41.45 5.58 -0.20
CA ALA A 134 41.73 4.37 0.58
C ALA A 134 40.76 4.19 1.76
N ARG A 135 40.45 5.26 2.52
CA ARG A 135 39.45 5.24 3.61
C ARG A 135 38.08 4.87 3.08
N TYR A 136 37.66 5.44 1.95
CA TYR A 136 36.38 5.16 1.34
C TYR A 136 36.25 3.69 0.94
N THR A 137 37.28 3.15 0.27
CA THR A 137 37.29 1.75 -0.15
C THR A 137 37.30 0.79 1.05
N ILE A 138 38.06 1.10 2.12
CA ILE A 138 38.01 0.33 3.37
C ILE A 138 36.58 0.26 3.93
N ALA A 139 35.86 1.38 3.94
CA ALA A 139 34.47 1.40 4.43
C ALA A 139 33.55 0.53 3.57
N GLN A 140 33.71 0.58 2.24
CA GLN A 140 32.96 -0.28 1.32
C GLN A 140 33.30 -1.77 1.49
N LEU A 141 34.57 -2.10 1.69
CA LEU A 141 35.03 -3.48 1.91
C LEU A 141 34.50 -4.07 3.22
N TRP A 142 34.48 -3.28 4.31
CA TRP A 142 33.83 -3.70 5.53
C TRP A 142 32.33 -3.92 5.36
N PHE A 143 31.69 -3.08 4.56
CA PHE A 143 30.28 -3.25 4.21
C PHE A 143 30.05 -4.55 3.40
N GLN A 144 30.94 -4.84 2.43
CA GLN A 144 30.89 -6.07 1.62
C GLN A 144 31.13 -7.34 2.46
N LEU A 145 31.98 -7.24 3.49
CA LEU A 145 32.22 -8.31 4.44
C LEU A 145 31.12 -8.50 5.49
N GLU A 146 30.06 -7.69 5.42
CA GLU A 146 28.98 -7.64 6.42
C GLU A 146 29.44 -7.32 7.85
N GLU A 147 30.63 -6.73 7.97
CA GLU A 147 31.22 -6.28 9.25
C GLU A 147 30.72 -4.85 9.57
N TRP A 148 29.42 -4.73 9.82
CA TRP A 148 28.69 -3.47 9.86
C TRP A 148 29.25 -2.45 10.86
N ASP A 149 29.63 -2.90 12.07
CA ASP A 149 30.23 -2.00 13.06
C ASP A 149 31.60 -1.44 12.61
N LYS A 150 32.36 -2.22 11.83
CA LYS A 150 33.62 -1.75 11.26
C LYS A 150 33.37 -0.79 10.09
N ALA A 151 32.34 -1.06 9.29
CA ALA A 151 31.91 -0.16 8.22
C ALA A 151 31.50 1.21 8.78
N VAL A 152 30.67 1.24 9.84
CA VAL A 152 30.28 2.49 10.51
C VAL A 152 31.51 3.27 11.00
N ARG A 153 32.44 2.62 11.72
CA ARG A 153 33.65 3.27 12.21
C ARG A 153 34.53 3.80 11.07
N ALA A 154 34.68 3.05 9.98
CA ALA A 154 35.46 3.48 8.81
C ALA A 154 34.85 4.70 8.13
N VAL A 155 33.50 4.78 8.05
CA VAL A 155 32.81 5.97 7.53
C VAL A 155 32.95 7.15 8.50
N ASP A 156 32.89 6.93 9.81
CA ASP A 156 33.10 7.99 10.79
C ASP A 156 34.51 8.59 10.70
N ASP A 157 35.54 7.75 10.55
CA ASP A 157 36.91 8.21 10.29
C ASP A 157 37.02 9.02 9.01
N LEU A 158 36.35 8.56 7.94
CA LEU A 158 36.32 9.27 6.68
C LEU A 158 35.61 10.63 6.78
N LEU A 159 34.48 10.71 7.48
CA LEU A 159 33.72 11.95 7.69
C LEU A 159 34.51 12.94 8.57
N ALA A 160 35.24 12.45 9.60
CA ALA A 160 36.07 13.28 10.48
C ALA A 160 37.26 13.92 9.75
N ASN A 161 37.75 13.29 8.67
CA ASN A 161 38.91 13.76 7.91
C ASN A 161 38.48 14.46 6.59
N ALA A 162 37.20 14.49 6.25
CA ALA A 162 36.72 15.09 4.99
C ALA A 162 36.59 16.61 5.12
N GLU A 163 37.29 17.36 4.24
CA GLU A 163 37.10 18.83 4.11
C GLU A 163 35.67 19.17 3.63
N SER A 164 35.08 18.34 2.81
CA SER A 164 33.73 18.50 2.27
C SER A 164 33.03 17.14 2.23
N PRO A 165 32.23 16.82 3.25
CA PRO A 165 31.53 15.54 3.32
C PRO A 165 30.53 15.39 2.17
N ARG A 166 30.46 14.17 1.60
CA ARG A 166 29.54 13.85 0.51
C ARG A 166 28.32 13.11 1.06
N PRO A 167 27.11 13.34 0.50
CA PRO A 167 25.88 12.65 0.94
C PRO A 167 25.99 11.12 0.96
N ASP A 168 26.71 10.54 -0.03
CA ASP A 168 26.87 9.08 -0.16
C ASP A 168 27.54 8.44 1.06
N LEU A 169 28.41 9.17 1.76
CA LEU A 169 29.07 8.67 2.99
C LEU A 169 28.06 8.47 4.12
N TYR A 170 27.15 9.43 4.27
CA TYR A 170 26.08 9.32 5.25
C TYR A 170 25.10 8.19 4.89
N ILE A 171 24.81 8.00 3.59
CA ILE A 171 23.96 6.90 3.14
C ILE A 171 24.62 5.55 3.40
N LEU A 172 25.92 5.41 3.15
CA LEU A 172 26.68 4.19 3.45
C LEU A 172 26.64 3.88 4.96
N LYS A 173 26.88 4.89 5.82
CA LYS A 173 26.75 4.76 7.28
C LYS A 173 25.34 4.38 7.68
N GLY A 174 24.32 5.05 7.14
CA GLY A 174 22.92 4.76 7.42
C GLY A 174 22.52 3.35 7.03
N SER A 175 23.01 2.86 5.88
CA SER A 175 22.77 1.48 5.44
C SER A 175 23.41 0.45 6.39
N ALA A 176 24.62 0.70 6.89
CA ALA A 176 25.26 -0.15 7.89
C ALA A 176 24.50 -0.13 9.24
N LEU A 177 24.02 1.05 9.68
CA LEU A 177 23.18 1.17 10.87
C LEU A 177 21.84 0.45 10.74
N TYR A 178 21.26 0.42 9.53
CA TYR A 178 20.06 -0.36 9.26
C TYR A 178 20.29 -1.86 9.49
N GLN A 179 21.41 -2.40 8.98
CA GLN A 179 21.79 -3.79 9.19
C GLN A 179 22.01 -4.14 10.67
N LEU A 180 22.57 -3.20 11.42
CA LEU A 180 22.74 -3.29 12.87
C LEU A 180 21.41 -3.11 13.65
N LYS A 181 20.31 -2.84 12.97
CA LYS A 181 19.01 -2.50 13.57
C LYS A 181 19.05 -1.26 14.49
N LYS A 182 20.02 -0.38 14.27
CA LYS A 182 20.18 0.88 15.01
C LYS A 182 19.39 2.00 14.35
N TYR A 183 18.07 1.80 14.22
CA TYR A 183 17.19 2.67 13.43
C TYR A 183 17.14 4.12 13.97
N ALA A 184 17.14 4.28 15.30
CA ALA A 184 17.13 5.61 15.90
C ALA A 184 18.41 6.40 15.60
N GLU A 185 19.59 5.74 15.58
CA GLU A 185 20.85 6.36 15.23
C GLU A 185 20.96 6.65 13.73
N MET A 186 20.29 5.84 12.91
CA MET A 186 20.29 5.97 11.45
C MET A 186 19.55 7.22 10.97
N ILE A 187 18.42 7.59 11.57
CA ILE A 187 17.55 8.70 11.15
C ILE A 187 18.34 10.02 11.00
N PRO A 188 19.06 10.52 12.01
CA PRO A 188 19.82 11.78 11.88
C PRO A 188 20.91 11.68 10.81
N VAL A 189 21.49 10.51 10.59
CA VAL A 189 22.52 10.28 9.57
C VAL A 189 21.95 10.42 8.16
N ILE A 190 20.83 9.75 7.88
CA ILE A 190 20.17 9.86 6.57
C ILE A 190 19.61 11.27 6.35
N ARG A 191 19.06 11.89 7.37
CA ARG A 191 18.62 13.30 7.29
C ARG A 191 19.77 14.24 6.94
N ALA A 192 20.96 14.01 7.53
CA ALA A 192 22.15 14.80 7.18
C ALA A 192 22.52 14.64 5.70
N ALA A 193 22.45 13.42 5.15
CA ALA A 193 22.65 13.20 3.71
C ALA A 193 21.65 13.97 2.85
N ILE A 194 20.38 13.91 3.20
CA ILE A 194 19.28 14.58 2.47
C ILE A 194 19.48 16.10 2.54
N ASN A 195 19.66 16.64 3.75
CA ASN A 195 19.88 18.09 3.93
C ASN A 195 21.11 18.57 3.17
N LEU A 196 22.22 17.83 3.25
CA LEU A 196 23.44 18.20 2.53
C LEU A 196 23.26 18.22 1.02
N ALA A 197 22.40 17.35 0.48
CA ALA A 197 22.06 17.34 -0.94
C ALA A 197 21.09 18.47 -1.31
N GLU A 198 20.12 18.79 -0.44
CA GLU A 198 19.15 19.86 -0.65
C GLU A 198 19.76 21.25 -0.39
N GLU A 199 20.64 21.38 0.61
CA GLU A 199 21.22 22.66 1.05
C GLU A 199 22.55 23.02 0.37
N ARG A 200 23.01 22.22 -0.54
CA ARG A 200 24.33 22.38 -1.17
C ARG A 200 24.55 23.73 -1.83
N ASN A 201 24.78 24.68 -1.06
CA ASN A 201 25.31 25.99 -1.34
C ASN A 201 24.33 27.13 -0.92
N PRO A 202 24.44 27.65 0.30
CA PRO A 202 23.67 28.82 0.72
C PRO A 202 23.86 30.00 -0.24
N PHE A 203 25.02 30.11 -0.90
CA PHE A 203 25.24 31.13 -1.95
C PHE A 203 24.34 30.92 -3.18
N ARG A 204 24.03 29.69 -3.57
CA ARG A 204 23.11 29.40 -4.69
C ARG A 204 21.66 29.67 -4.31
N ILE A 205 21.26 29.35 -3.08
CA ILE A 205 19.94 29.67 -2.57
C ILE A 205 19.77 31.19 -2.52
N GLN A 206 20.76 31.91 -2.04
CA GLN A 206 20.73 33.37 -2.01
C GLN A 206 20.76 33.99 -3.40
N SER A 207 21.53 33.44 -4.33
CA SER A 207 21.52 33.85 -5.74
C SER A 207 20.15 33.62 -6.38
N LEU A 208 19.50 32.49 -6.11
CA LEU A 208 18.15 32.22 -6.57
C LEU A 208 17.13 33.17 -5.96
N GLN A 209 17.20 33.41 -4.65
CA GLN A 209 16.32 34.37 -3.98
C GLN A 209 16.49 35.77 -4.57
N ASN A 210 17.71 36.17 -4.89
CA ASN A 210 17.99 37.44 -5.55
C ASN A 210 17.42 37.48 -6.98
N ASN A 211 17.57 36.41 -7.75
CA ASN A 211 16.99 36.31 -9.09
C ASN A 211 15.45 36.35 -9.04
N ILE A 212 14.84 35.66 -8.09
CA ILE A 212 13.40 35.66 -7.87
C ILE A 212 12.93 37.07 -7.50
N LYS A 213 13.68 37.77 -6.63
CA LYS A 213 13.37 39.14 -6.24
C LYS A 213 13.51 40.07 -7.45
N SER A 214 14.55 39.92 -8.27
CA SER A 214 14.72 40.70 -9.50
C SER A 214 13.55 40.49 -10.46
N VAL A 215 13.18 39.21 -10.73
CA VAL A 215 12.03 38.88 -11.58
C VAL A 215 10.72 39.44 -11.00
N ALA A 216 10.53 39.41 -9.67
CA ALA A 216 9.35 39.98 -9.03
C ALA A 216 9.32 41.50 -9.13
N ASP A 217 10.45 42.18 -8.94
CA ASP A 217 10.60 43.63 -9.04
C ASP A 217 10.40 44.10 -10.50
N GLU A 218 10.97 43.42 -11.47
CA GLU A 218 10.81 43.68 -12.90
C GLU A 218 9.36 43.57 -13.36
N ASN A 219 8.63 42.58 -12.86
CA ASN A 219 7.21 42.38 -13.14
C ASN A 219 6.27 43.11 -12.19
N ARG A 220 6.78 43.96 -11.31
CA ARG A 220 6.01 44.70 -10.30
C ARG A 220 5.13 43.82 -9.41
N LEU A 221 5.59 42.61 -9.16
CA LEU A 221 4.89 41.62 -8.35
C LEU A 221 5.35 41.75 -6.90
N LYS A 222 4.40 41.83 -5.96
CA LYS A 222 4.71 41.86 -4.53
C LYS A 222 4.78 40.42 -4.02
N TYR A 223 5.97 39.87 -3.84
CA TYR A 223 6.20 38.57 -3.21
C TYR A 223 6.74 38.77 -1.80
N ASP A 224 6.09 38.11 -0.85
CA ASP A 224 6.64 37.92 0.47
C ASP A 224 7.53 36.65 0.43
N THR A 225 8.84 36.83 0.42
CA THR A 225 9.84 35.78 0.46
C THR A 225 10.30 35.47 1.89
N SER A 226 9.74 36.12 2.90
CA SER A 226 10.17 35.99 4.31
C SER A 226 9.93 34.59 4.88
N GLY A 227 8.99 33.80 4.33
CA GLY A 227 8.77 32.40 4.69
C GLY A 227 9.59 31.38 3.88
N ALA A 228 10.40 31.86 2.93
CA ALA A 228 11.10 30.97 1.98
C ALA A 228 12.39 30.36 2.52
N THR A 229 12.90 30.81 3.65
CA THR A 229 14.14 30.30 4.28
C THR A 229 13.96 28.92 4.92
N GLU A 230 12.74 28.52 5.24
CA GLU A 230 12.43 27.22 5.82
C GLU A 230 11.93 26.19 4.80
N ILE A 231 11.71 26.60 3.55
CA ILE A 231 11.14 25.75 2.49
C ILE A 231 12.27 25.17 1.65
N SER A 232 12.24 23.86 1.37
CA SER A 232 13.20 23.24 0.47
C SER A 232 13.14 23.88 -0.93
N TYR A 233 14.27 23.94 -1.60
CA TYR A 233 14.42 24.60 -2.91
C TYR A 233 13.32 24.24 -3.94
N PRO A 234 12.97 22.96 -4.16
CA PRO A 234 11.86 22.61 -5.06
C PRO A 234 10.51 23.13 -4.59
N GLN A 235 10.27 23.23 -3.28
CA GLN A 235 9.03 23.80 -2.72
C GLN A 235 8.95 25.30 -2.95
N LEU A 236 10.09 26.00 -2.81
CA LEU A 236 10.19 27.43 -3.10
C LEU A 236 9.82 27.73 -4.56
N VAL A 237 10.39 26.98 -5.50
CA VAL A 237 10.10 27.13 -6.92
C VAL A 237 8.63 26.87 -7.24
N ARG A 238 8.03 25.84 -6.66
CA ARG A 238 6.59 25.56 -6.83
C ARG A 238 5.73 26.67 -6.27
N PHE A 239 6.07 27.17 -5.08
CA PHE A 239 5.36 28.30 -4.46
C PHE A 239 5.38 29.53 -5.35
N ILE A 240 6.54 29.87 -5.92
CA ILE A 240 6.70 31.03 -6.80
C ILE A 240 5.93 30.83 -8.10
N LYS A 241 6.03 29.65 -8.73
CA LYS A 241 5.23 29.33 -9.92
C LYS A 241 3.73 29.41 -9.64
N ALA A 242 3.27 28.89 -8.51
CA ALA A 242 1.87 28.97 -8.12
C ALA A 242 1.40 30.42 -7.95
N LYS A 243 2.25 31.26 -7.35
CA LYS A 243 1.99 32.70 -7.20
C LYS A 243 1.97 33.42 -8.54
N LEU A 244 2.95 33.19 -9.41
CA LEU A 244 3.01 33.75 -10.76
C LEU A 244 1.78 33.38 -11.59
N ASN A 245 1.37 32.11 -11.56
CA ASN A 245 0.16 31.64 -12.24
C ASN A 245 -1.12 32.26 -11.64
N GLN A 246 -1.18 32.43 -10.32
CA GLN A 246 -2.30 33.10 -9.66
C GLN A 246 -2.42 34.58 -10.08
N ASP A 247 -1.28 35.26 -10.21
CA ASP A 247 -1.28 36.67 -10.62
C ASP A 247 -1.55 36.80 -12.12
N MET A 248 -1.07 35.86 -12.95
CA MET A 248 -1.44 35.79 -14.35
C MET A 248 -2.94 35.60 -14.56
N SER A 249 -3.62 34.84 -13.69
CA SER A 249 -5.06 34.63 -13.76
C SER A 249 -5.90 35.89 -13.44
N LYS A 250 -5.30 36.87 -12.78
CA LYS A 250 -5.94 38.14 -12.43
C LYS A 250 -5.78 39.20 -13.52
N LEU A 251 -4.91 38.98 -14.51
CA LEU A 251 -4.65 39.90 -15.59
C LEU A 251 -5.80 39.87 -16.61
N ARG A 252 -6.14 41.06 -17.16
CA ARG A 252 -7.18 41.20 -18.19
C ARG A 252 -6.66 40.71 -19.54
N GLU A 253 -7.55 40.40 -20.48
CA GLU A 253 -7.16 39.97 -21.84
C GLU A 253 -6.26 40.98 -22.56
N ARG A 254 -6.40 42.27 -22.27
CA ARG A 254 -5.60 43.35 -22.87
C ARG A 254 -4.17 43.45 -22.33
N ASP A 255 -3.84 42.77 -21.24
CA ASP A 255 -2.52 42.83 -20.59
C ASP A 255 -1.57 41.77 -21.18
N VAL A 256 -1.53 41.68 -22.52
CA VAL A 256 -0.81 40.62 -23.27
C VAL A 256 0.69 40.65 -22.99
N ASP A 257 1.31 41.82 -22.96
CA ASP A 257 2.75 41.96 -22.75
C ASP A 257 3.14 41.49 -21.34
N LEU A 258 2.32 41.83 -20.32
CA LEU A 258 2.58 41.41 -18.94
C LEU A 258 2.40 39.88 -18.75
N LYS A 259 1.44 39.27 -19.46
CA LYS A 259 1.27 37.82 -19.47
C LYS A 259 2.51 37.14 -20.07
N LYS A 260 3.01 37.65 -21.18
CA LYS A 260 4.22 37.12 -21.85
C LYS A 260 5.45 37.25 -20.96
N GLU A 261 5.63 38.40 -20.27
CA GLU A 261 6.74 38.58 -19.32
C GLU A 261 6.67 37.57 -18.14
N ILE A 262 5.47 37.26 -17.64
CA ILE A 262 5.30 36.26 -16.57
C ILE A 262 5.59 34.87 -17.08
N GLU A 263 5.17 34.50 -18.30
CA GLU A 263 5.47 33.23 -18.93
C GLU A 263 6.99 33.04 -19.15
N GLU A 264 7.66 34.07 -19.66
CA GLU A 264 9.12 34.10 -19.83
C GLU A 264 9.83 33.95 -18.47
N SER A 265 9.33 34.61 -17.43
CA SER A 265 9.85 34.50 -16.05
C SER A 265 9.71 33.07 -15.49
N ILE A 266 8.60 32.39 -15.78
CA ILE A 266 8.41 30.99 -15.39
C ILE A 266 9.40 30.07 -16.10
N VAL A 267 9.63 30.31 -17.39
CA VAL A 267 10.61 29.56 -18.20
C VAL A 267 12.04 29.78 -17.69
N ASP A 268 12.40 31.02 -17.38
CA ASP A 268 13.72 31.36 -16.85
C ASP A 268 13.95 30.78 -15.44
N LEU A 269 12.90 30.75 -14.62
CA LEU A 269 12.93 30.06 -13.33
C LEU A 269 13.22 28.57 -13.51
N ASP A 270 12.56 27.90 -14.47
CA ASP A 270 12.78 26.49 -14.77
C ASP A 270 14.18 26.24 -15.30
N ARG A 271 14.69 27.12 -16.15
CA ARG A 271 16.06 27.04 -16.68
C ARG A 271 17.09 27.24 -15.56
N SER A 272 16.86 28.17 -14.65
CA SER A 272 17.71 28.42 -13.48
C SER A 272 17.73 27.24 -12.55
N VAL A 273 16.58 26.56 -12.35
CA VAL A 273 16.46 25.30 -11.59
C VAL A 273 17.27 24.20 -12.24
N ALA A 274 17.16 24.01 -13.55
CA ALA A 274 17.88 22.98 -14.31
C ALA A 274 19.40 23.20 -14.23
N ASN A 275 19.85 24.47 -14.27
CA ASN A 275 21.26 24.84 -14.19
C ASN A 275 21.86 24.74 -12.79
N LEU A 276 21.04 24.70 -11.75
CA LEU A 276 21.50 24.59 -10.36
C LEU A 276 22.00 23.19 -10.00
N ALA A 277 22.21 22.28 -10.90
CA ALA A 277 22.84 20.94 -10.79
C ALA A 277 23.19 20.47 -9.36
N VAL A 278 22.34 20.78 -8.39
CA VAL A 278 22.29 20.09 -7.12
C VAL A 278 21.58 18.80 -7.46
N GLY A 279 22.31 17.71 -7.54
CA GLY A 279 21.71 16.42 -7.84
C GLY A 279 20.51 16.22 -6.94
N PRO A 280 19.33 15.90 -7.50
CA PRO A 280 18.13 15.70 -6.68
C PRO A 280 18.43 14.62 -5.64
N THR A 281 17.82 14.75 -4.47
CA THR A 281 17.86 13.68 -3.48
C THR A 281 17.38 12.40 -4.16
N LYS A 282 18.10 11.30 -3.95
CA LYS A 282 17.76 10.05 -4.62
C LYS A 282 16.59 9.38 -3.90
N GLN A 283 15.66 8.80 -4.66
CA GLN A 283 14.50 8.11 -4.14
C GLN A 283 14.85 7.07 -3.05
N ASN A 284 15.94 6.32 -3.22
CA ASN A 284 16.37 5.30 -2.26
C ASN A 284 16.75 5.86 -0.88
N TRP A 285 17.17 7.13 -0.77
CA TRP A 285 17.48 7.75 0.52
C TRP A 285 16.21 7.95 1.36
N TRP A 286 15.14 8.40 0.70
CA TRP A 286 13.83 8.55 1.33
C TRP A 286 13.23 7.19 1.70
N LEU A 287 13.43 6.17 0.86
CA LEU A 287 13.00 4.80 1.16
C LEU A 287 13.73 4.24 2.39
N LEU A 288 15.03 4.50 2.49
CA LEU A 288 15.84 4.09 3.63
C LEU A 288 15.39 4.79 4.92
N LEU A 289 15.11 6.10 4.85
CA LEU A 289 14.58 6.88 5.97
C LEU A 289 13.17 6.39 6.39
N ARG A 290 12.31 6.12 5.41
CA ARG A 290 10.98 5.53 5.66
C ARG A 290 11.09 4.18 6.37
N ALA A 291 12.02 3.31 5.92
CA ALA A 291 12.23 2.01 6.54
C ALA A 291 12.62 2.14 8.02
N ALA A 292 13.50 3.08 8.37
CA ALA A 292 13.86 3.32 9.76
C ALA A 292 12.67 3.75 10.63
N TYR A 293 11.84 4.67 10.13
CA TYR A 293 10.63 5.08 10.85
C TYR A 293 9.61 3.94 10.98
N PHE A 294 9.48 3.12 9.95
CA PHE A 294 8.58 1.96 9.96
C PHE A 294 9.00 0.93 11.01
N GLU A 295 10.29 0.61 11.10
CA GLU A 295 10.85 -0.31 12.11
C GLU A 295 10.73 0.23 13.55
N LEU A 296 10.62 1.54 13.72
CA LEU A 296 10.37 2.20 15.01
C LEU A 296 8.86 2.41 15.30
N ASP A 297 7.97 1.90 14.45
CA ASP A 297 6.52 2.11 14.53
C ASP A 297 6.10 3.60 14.50
N ASP A 298 6.96 4.47 13.98
CA ASP A 298 6.67 5.90 13.83
C ASP A 298 5.88 6.17 12.54
N MET A 299 4.61 5.76 12.54
CA MET A 299 3.73 5.90 11.39
C MET A 299 3.46 7.35 11.00
N VAL A 300 3.60 8.29 11.92
CA VAL A 300 3.47 9.73 11.63
C VAL A 300 4.57 10.19 10.67
N ASN A 301 5.81 9.82 10.92
CA ASN A 301 6.92 10.15 10.04
C ASN A 301 6.93 9.29 8.76
N VAL A 302 6.51 8.01 8.82
CA VAL A 302 6.29 7.18 7.61
C VAL A 302 5.32 7.89 6.66
N ARG A 303 4.20 8.42 7.16
CA ARG A 303 3.26 9.21 6.39
C ARG A 303 3.93 10.39 5.69
N VAL A 304 4.66 11.21 6.44
CA VAL A 304 5.35 12.40 5.89
C VAL A 304 6.31 12.02 4.75
N ILE A 305 7.07 10.92 4.93
CA ILE A 305 7.99 10.46 3.89
C ILE A 305 7.23 9.94 2.65
N LEU A 306 6.12 9.22 2.84
CA LEU A 306 5.31 8.74 1.71
C LEU A 306 4.66 9.90 0.94
N GLU A 307 4.14 10.92 1.65
CA GLU A 307 3.64 12.14 1.02
C GLU A 307 4.73 12.82 0.17
N ARG A 308 5.98 12.87 0.68
CA ARG A 308 7.12 13.40 -0.06
C ARG A 308 7.47 12.56 -1.29
N LEU A 309 7.49 11.23 -1.14
CA LEU A 309 7.77 10.30 -2.24
C LEU A 309 6.74 10.43 -3.37
N LEU A 310 5.46 10.64 -3.03
CA LEU A 310 4.39 10.82 -4.02
C LEU A 310 4.51 12.11 -4.82
N ILE A 311 5.07 13.17 -4.22
CA ILE A 311 5.28 14.43 -4.92
C ILE A 311 6.35 14.28 -6.00
N GLU A 312 7.43 13.56 -5.73
CA GLU A 312 8.59 13.50 -6.63
C GLU A 312 8.63 12.22 -7.50
N TRP A 313 8.11 11.12 -6.97
CA TRP A 313 8.10 9.81 -7.64
C TRP A 313 6.73 9.15 -7.47
N PRO A 314 5.64 9.66 -8.12
CA PRO A 314 4.31 9.08 -7.95
C PRO A 314 4.28 7.64 -8.47
N LYS A 315 4.11 6.71 -7.55
CA LYS A 315 4.03 5.27 -7.84
C LYS A 315 2.86 4.64 -7.07
N LYS A 316 2.28 3.59 -7.66
CA LYS A 316 1.21 2.80 -7.06
C LYS A 316 1.51 2.40 -5.61
N GLU A 317 2.71 1.88 -5.38
CA GLU A 317 3.11 1.35 -4.08
C GLU A 317 3.06 2.42 -2.98
N TYR A 318 3.36 3.67 -3.30
CA TYR A 318 3.32 4.75 -2.32
C TYR A 318 1.89 5.19 -2.01
N TRP A 319 0.99 5.20 -3.01
CA TRP A 319 -0.42 5.48 -2.79
C TRP A 319 -1.07 4.43 -1.90
N THR A 320 -0.83 3.14 -2.17
CA THR A 320 -1.40 2.05 -1.39
C THR A 320 -0.83 1.99 0.04
N GLN A 321 0.49 2.23 0.19
CA GLN A 321 1.13 2.31 1.50
C GLN A 321 0.63 3.52 2.29
N LEU A 322 0.50 4.69 1.65
CA LEU A 322 0.00 5.90 2.31
C LEU A 322 -1.45 5.70 2.80
N SER A 323 -2.28 5.06 1.98
CA SER A 323 -3.63 4.67 2.39
C SER A 323 -3.62 3.77 3.62
N ALA A 324 -2.77 2.74 3.65
CA ALA A 324 -2.65 1.85 4.80
C ALA A 324 -2.19 2.59 6.07
N VAL A 325 -1.20 3.49 5.93
CA VAL A 325 -0.70 4.31 7.05
C VAL A 325 -1.77 5.28 7.55
N TYR A 326 -2.55 5.90 6.66
CA TYR A 326 -3.69 6.73 7.08
C TYR A 326 -4.74 5.93 7.85
N GLY A 327 -5.02 4.67 7.46
CA GLY A 327 -5.92 3.79 8.19
C GLY A 327 -5.40 3.47 9.61
N GLN A 328 -4.10 3.18 9.75
CA GLN A 328 -3.48 2.96 11.07
C GLN A 328 -3.56 4.21 11.96
N LEU A 329 -3.40 5.40 11.37
CA LEU A 329 -3.51 6.68 12.05
C LEU A 329 -4.98 7.15 12.25
N LYS A 330 -5.96 6.36 11.80
CA LYS A 330 -7.40 6.66 11.86
C LYS A 330 -7.80 7.95 11.14
N PHE A 331 -7.14 8.22 10.01
CA PHE A 331 -7.50 9.29 9.08
C PHE A 331 -8.31 8.71 7.91
N ASP A 332 -9.52 8.24 8.18
CA ASP A 332 -10.35 7.47 7.25
C ASP A 332 -10.61 8.20 5.92
N ASP A 333 -10.90 9.50 5.97
CA ASP A 333 -11.09 10.32 4.78
C ASP A 333 -9.84 10.37 3.88
N LYS A 334 -8.65 10.40 4.48
CA LYS A 334 -7.38 10.42 3.75
C LYS A 334 -7.01 9.04 3.25
N GLN A 335 -7.36 8.00 4.02
CA GLN A 335 -7.18 6.61 3.61
C GLN A 335 -7.89 6.33 2.30
N ILE A 336 -9.20 6.58 2.27
CA ILE A 336 -10.00 6.34 1.06
C ILE A 336 -9.59 7.26 -0.09
N SER A 337 -9.27 8.52 0.20
CA SER A 337 -8.84 9.48 -0.82
C SER A 337 -7.56 9.04 -1.51
N SER A 338 -6.57 8.56 -0.75
CA SER A 338 -5.30 8.06 -1.30
C SER A 338 -5.50 6.80 -2.14
N TYR A 339 -6.32 5.86 -1.66
CA TYR A 339 -6.59 4.62 -2.39
C TYR A 339 -7.42 4.87 -3.65
N ARG A 340 -8.40 5.81 -3.57
CA ARG A 340 -9.19 6.25 -4.70
C ARG A 340 -8.33 6.91 -5.78
N THR A 341 -7.36 7.74 -5.40
CA THR A 341 -6.43 8.32 -6.37
C THR A 341 -5.68 7.22 -7.12
N ALA A 342 -5.19 6.19 -6.42
CA ALA A 342 -4.56 5.05 -7.08
C ALA A 342 -5.50 4.30 -8.03
N TYR A 343 -6.81 4.23 -7.70
CA TYR A 343 -7.83 3.64 -8.56
C TYR A 343 -8.10 4.51 -9.80
N GLU A 344 -8.30 5.82 -9.63
CA GLU A 344 -8.60 6.76 -10.71
C GLU A 344 -7.43 6.91 -11.69
N GLU A 345 -6.18 6.79 -11.21
CA GLU A 345 -4.97 6.74 -12.04
C GLU A 345 -4.78 5.38 -12.77
N GLY A 346 -5.69 4.42 -12.57
CA GLY A 346 -5.61 3.11 -13.21
C GLY A 346 -4.53 2.18 -12.67
N PHE A 347 -3.97 2.47 -11.49
CA PHE A 347 -2.93 1.64 -10.88
C PHE A 347 -3.47 0.34 -10.27
N LEU A 348 -4.74 0.32 -9.84
CA LEU A 348 -5.34 -0.84 -9.21
C LEU A 348 -5.95 -1.76 -10.28
N GLN A 349 -5.30 -2.88 -10.55
CA GLN A 349 -5.70 -3.81 -11.60
C GLN A 349 -5.92 -5.23 -11.10
N ARG A 350 -5.50 -5.55 -9.87
CA ARG A 350 -5.68 -6.88 -9.29
C ARG A 350 -7.02 -7.00 -8.59
N SER A 351 -7.60 -8.19 -8.64
CA SER A 351 -8.86 -8.52 -7.97
C SER A 351 -8.88 -8.08 -6.51
N SER A 352 -7.83 -8.41 -5.74
CA SER A 352 -7.73 -8.02 -4.34
C SER A 352 -7.71 -6.50 -4.10
N GLU A 353 -7.16 -5.73 -5.02
CA GLU A 353 -7.09 -4.27 -4.92
C GLU A 353 -8.45 -3.61 -5.19
N LEU A 354 -9.19 -4.09 -6.19
CA LEU A 354 -10.54 -3.61 -6.50
C LEU A 354 -11.53 -4.00 -5.39
N VAL A 355 -11.40 -5.21 -4.85
CA VAL A 355 -12.18 -5.67 -3.69
C VAL A 355 -11.88 -4.80 -2.47
N GLN A 356 -10.61 -4.49 -2.20
CA GLN A 356 -10.24 -3.59 -1.11
C GLN A 356 -10.81 -2.18 -1.31
N MET A 357 -10.81 -1.65 -2.54
CA MET A 357 -11.44 -0.36 -2.84
C MET A 357 -12.93 -0.36 -2.53
N ALA A 358 -13.62 -1.43 -2.91
CA ALA A 358 -15.04 -1.59 -2.61
C ALA A 358 -15.30 -1.68 -1.10
N GLN A 359 -14.48 -2.44 -0.37
CA GLN A 359 -14.58 -2.54 1.09
C GLN A 359 -14.37 -1.19 1.78
N LEU A 360 -13.40 -0.38 1.32
CA LEU A 360 -13.20 0.97 1.80
C LEU A 360 -14.42 1.87 1.55
N TYR A 361 -15.06 1.76 0.38
CA TYR A 361 -16.30 2.49 0.14
C TYR A 361 -17.45 2.03 1.03
N LEU A 362 -17.55 0.73 1.31
CA LEU A 362 -18.58 0.20 2.23
C LEU A 362 -18.36 0.68 3.67
N SER A 363 -17.10 0.71 4.14
CA SER A 363 -16.77 1.21 5.49
C SER A 363 -17.06 2.71 5.65
N MET A 364 -17.08 3.47 4.56
CA MET A 364 -17.44 4.89 4.52
C MET A 364 -18.92 5.14 4.18
N GLU A 365 -19.75 4.10 4.23
CA GLU A 365 -21.19 4.17 3.94
C GLU A 365 -21.52 4.71 2.54
N VAL A 366 -20.67 4.39 1.55
CA VAL A 366 -20.86 4.76 0.13
C VAL A 366 -21.06 3.51 -0.73
N PRO A 367 -22.14 2.72 -0.51
CA PRO A 367 -22.29 1.40 -1.10
C PRO A 367 -22.44 1.43 -2.62
N TYR A 368 -23.05 2.45 -3.20
CA TYR A 368 -23.16 2.57 -4.64
C TYR A 368 -21.82 2.59 -5.36
N LYS A 369 -20.83 3.35 -4.82
CA LYS A 369 -19.49 3.38 -5.41
C LYS A 369 -18.77 2.05 -5.25
N ALA A 370 -18.96 1.36 -4.11
CA ALA A 370 -18.44 0.02 -3.91
C ALA A 370 -18.97 -0.96 -4.97
N ALA A 371 -20.28 -0.95 -5.20
CA ALA A 371 -20.94 -1.80 -6.19
C ALA A 371 -20.43 -1.51 -7.62
N VAL A 372 -20.31 -0.23 -7.98
CA VAL A 372 -19.82 0.18 -9.31
C VAL A 372 -18.38 -0.25 -9.56
N VAL A 373 -17.49 -0.16 -8.55
CA VAL A 373 -16.09 -0.61 -8.68
C VAL A 373 -16.05 -2.13 -8.91
N LEU A 374 -16.79 -2.90 -8.12
CA LEU A 374 -16.83 -4.36 -8.25
C LEU A 374 -17.46 -4.78 -9.58
N GLN A 375 -18.59 -4.19 -9.95
CA GLN A 375 -19.26 -4.51 -11.21
C GLN A 375 -18.35 -4.27 -12.41
N LYS A 376 -17.74 -3.08 -12.49
CA LYS A 376 -16.79 -2.77 -13.56
C LYS A 376 -15.59 -3.72 -13.57
N GLY A 377 -15.07 -4.09 -12.39
CA GLY A 377 -13.97 -5.02 -12.28
C GLY A 377 -14.33 -6.44 -12.74
N ILE A 378 -15.55 -6.89 -12.45
CA ILE A 378 -16.10 -8.16 -12.94
C ILE A 378 -16.29 -8.12 -14.46
N ASP A 379 -16.95 -7.08 -14.98
CA ASP A 379 -17.23 -6.90 -16.41
C ASP A 379 -15.94 -6.82 -17.24
N ALA A 380 -14.87 -6.25 -16.66
CA ALA A 380 -13.55 -6.17 -17.27
C ALA A 380 -12.69 -7.44 -17.06
N GLY A 381 -13.16 -8.45 -16.34
CA GLY A 381 -12.40 -9.67 -16.02
C GLY A 381 -11.23 -9.45 -15.06
N GLN A 382 -11.24 -8.34 -14.32
CA GLN A 382 -10.19 -7.99 -13.34
C GLN A 382 -10.50 -8.50 -11.93
N VAL A 383 -11.77 -8.76 -11.61
CA VAL A 383 -12.21 -9.34 -10.35
C VAL A 383 -12.54 -10.81 -10.56
N ASP A 384 -11.97 -11.66 -9.72
CA ASP A 384 -12.17 -13.11 -9.79
C ASP A 384 -13.64 -13.46 -9.52
N LEU A 385 -14.19 -14.36 -10.33
CA LEU A 385 -15.60 -14.82 -10.24
C LEU A 385 -15.75 -15.86 -9.12
N GLU A 386 -15.52 -15.46 -7.89
CA GLU A 386 -15.63 -16.29 -6.69
C GLU A 386 -16.89 -15.93 -5.88
N VAL A 387 -17.41 -16.90 -5.14
CA VAL A 387 -18.57 -16.71 -4.23
C VAL A 387 -18.45 -15.47 -3.37
N LYS A 388 -17.26 -15.25 -2.77
CA LYS A 388 -17.03 -14.11 -1.88
C LYS A 388 -17.17 -12.75 -2.57
N ASN A 389 -16.74 -12.63 -3.82
CA ASN A 389 -16.78 -11.38 -4.59
C ASN A 389 -18.19 -11.06 -5.08
N TRP A 390 -18.91 -12.08 -5.56
CA TRP A 390 -20.32 -11.95 -5.91
C TRP A 390 -21.19 -11.59 -4.69
N ARG A 391 -20.93 -12.21 -3.54
CA ARG A 391 -21.61 -11.85 -2.29
C ARG A 391 -21.35 -10.41 -1.88
N LEU A 392 -20.11 -9.94 -2.00
CA LEU A 392 -19.75 -8.57 -1.69
C LEU A 392 -20.45 -7.58 -2.64
N LEU A 393 -20.52 -7.91 -3.94
CA LEU A 393 -21.23 -7.11 -4.93
C LEU A 393 -22.74 -7.06 -4.61
N SER A 394 -23.35 -8.21 -4.31
CA SER A 394 -24.75 -8.27 -3.89
C SER A 394 -25.02 -7.41 -2.65
N GLN A 395 -24.16 -7.52 -1.64
CA GLN A 395 -24.27 -6.70 -0.43
C GLN A 395 -24.15 -5.21 -0.74
N ALA A 396 -23.23 -4.83 -1.60
CA ALA A 396 -23.03 -3.43 -1.98
C ALA A 396 -24.25 -2.86 -2.72
N TRP A 397 -24.83 -3.62 -3.66
CA TRP A 397 -26.06 -3.22 -4.35
C TRP A 397 -27.26 -3.16 -3.42
N PHE A 398 -27.39 -4.12 -2.49
CA PHE A 398 -28.47 -4.12 -1.49
C PHE A 398 -28.40 -2.88 -0.60
N LEU A 399 -27.22 -2.55 -0.06
CA LEU A 399 -27.01 -1.34 0.73
C LEU A 399 -27.22 -0.05 -0.09
N ALA A 400 -27.01 -0.11 -1.41
CA ALA A 400 -27.30 0.96 -2.34
C ALA A 400 -28.79 1.03 -2.74
N GLN A 401 -29.66 0.18 -2.14
CA GLN A 401 -31.09 0.09 -2.43
C GLN A 401 -31.40 -0.26 -3.90
N ASN A 402 -30.54 -1.05 -4.52
CA ASN A 402 -30.77 -1.57 -5.87
C ASN A 402 -30.99 -3.09 -5.80
N ASP A 403 -32.21 -3.48 -5.44
CA ASP A 403 -32.57 -4.88 -5.22
C ASP A 403 -32.39 -5.75 -6.47
N GLN A 404 -32.65 -5.21 -7.66
CA GLN A 404 -32.51 -5.95 -8.91
C GLN A 404 -31.05 -6.39 -9.13
N MET A 405 -30.13 -5.46 -9.05
CA MET A 405 -28.69 -5.77 -9.22
C MET A 405 -28.16 -6.63 -8.07
N ALA A 406 -28.68 -6.44 -6.85
CA ALA A 406 -28.31 -7.26 -5.69
C ALA A 406 -28.72 -8.73 -5.89
N ILE A 407 -29.92 -8.97 -6.41
CA ILE A 407 -30.45 -10.31 -6.72
C ILE A 407 -29.64 -10.97 -7.86
N GLU A 408 -29.30 -10.24 -8.91
CA GLU A 408 -28.49 -10.76 -10.00
C GLU A 408 -27.11 -11.23 -9.51
N ALA A 409 -26.45 -10.40 -8.72
CA ALA A 409 -25.16 -10.76 -8.12
C ALA A 409 -25.27 -11.93 -7.13
N LEU A 410 -26.36 -11.98 -6.34
CA LEU A 410 -26.60 -13.07 -5.41
C LEU A 410 -26.89 -14.40 -6.12
N ARG A 411 -27.58 -14.35 -7.25
CA ARG A 411 -27.84 -15.50 -8.12
C ARG A 411 -26.54 -16.12 -8.62
N GLU A 412 -25.60 -15.29 -9.07
CA GLU A 412 -24.27 -15.78 -9.49
C GLU A 412 -23.47 -16.36 -8.32
N ALA A 413 -23.54 -15.75 -7.13
CA ALA A 413 -22.94 -16.30 -5.93
C ALA A 413 -23.52 -17.67 -5.55
N ALA A 414 -24.86 -17.82 -5.62
CA ALA A 414 -25.56 -19.05 -5.30
C ALA A 414 -25.23 -20.20 -6.27
N LYS A 415 -25.08 -19.90 -7.56
CA LYS A 415 -24.65 -20.91 -8.57
C LYS A 415 -23.28 -21.52 -8.25
N LEU A 416 -22.40 -20.75 -7.64
CA LEU A 416 -21.03 -21.15 -7.31
C LEU A 416 -20.89 -21.76 -5.90
N SER A 417 -21.96 -21.69 -5.08
CA SER A 417 -21.96 -22.24 -3.71
C SER A 417 -22.42 -23.70 -3.71
N ASP A 418 -21.74 -24.53 -2.97
CA ASP A 418 -22.10 -25.93 -2.80
C ASP A 418 -23.22 -26.09 -1.75
N ASP A 419 -23.32 -25.19 -0.78
CA ASP A 419 -24.38 -25.14 0.23
C ASP A 419 -25.60 -24.33 -0.20
N GLY A 420 -26.74 -24.55 0.43
CA GLY A 420 -28.01 -23.88 0.14
C GLY A 420 -28.19 -22.49 0.78
N GLU A 421 -27.24 -21.99 1.58
CA GLU A 421 -27.38 -20.73 2.33
C GLU A 421 -27.59 -19.50 1.42
N LEU A 422 -26.90 -19.48 0.28
CA LEU A 422 -27.06 -18.37 -0.68
C LEU A 422 -28.35 -18.47 -1.50
N ASP A 423 -28.80 -19.69 -1.81
CA ASP A 423 -30.06 -19.92 -2.52
C ASP A 423 -31.26 -19.52 -1.65
N ILE A 424 -31.25 -19.83 -0.35
CA ILE A 424 -32.34 -19.38 0.55
C ILE A 424 -32.34 -17.87 0.75
N ARG A 425 -31.16 -17.25 0.79
CA ARG A 425 -31.04 -15.80 0.83
C ARG A 425 -31.57 -15.16 -0.46
N LEU A 426 -31.30 -15.77 -1.62
CA LEU A 426 -31.83 -15.38 -2.92
C LEU A 426 -33.37 -15.50 -2.94
N ALA A 427 -33.91 -16.62 -2.47
CA ALA A 427 -35.34 -16.83 -2.35
C ALA A 427 -36.04 -15.73 -1.55
N ARG A 428 -35.50 -15.37 -0.37
CA ARG A 428 -36.02 -14.27 0.45
C ARG A 428 -35.97 -12.92 -0.26
N SER A 429 -34.87 -12.63 -0.99
CA SER A 429 -34.74 -11.39 -1.76
C SER A 429 -35.75 -11.33 -2.90
N LEU A 430 -36.01 -12.47 -3.58
CA LEU A 430 -37.01 -12.60 -4.64
C LEU A 430 -38.45 -12.45 -4.09
N ALA A 431 -38.73 -13.01 -2.91
CA ALA A 431 -40.00 -12.82 -2.22
C ALA A 431 -40.28 -11.34 -1.94
N ASN A 432 -39.27 -10.60 -1.48
CA ASN A 432 -39.40 -9.16 -1.18
C ASN A 432 -39.78 -8.31 -2.40
N ILE A 433 -39.40 -8.73 -3.61
CA ILE A 433 -39.80 -8.06 -4.84
C ILE A 433 -41.01 -8.72 -5.54
N ALA A 434 -41.72 -9.61 -4.83
CA ALA A 434 -42.88 -10.34 -5.28
C ALA A 434 -42.63 -11.24 -6.53
N ASN A 435 -41.39 -11.69 -6.74
CA ASN A 435 -41.07 -12.72 -7.73
C ASN A 435 -41.16 -14.10 -7.08
N PHE A 436 -42.39 -14.58 -6.90
CA PHE A 436 -42.66 -15.79 -6.12
C PHE A 436 -42.27 -17.08 -6.85
N GLU A 437 -42.34 -17.11 -8.19
CA GLU A 437 -41.91 -18.26 -8.98
C GLU A 437 -40.43 -18.56 -8.81
N ASP A 438 -39.58 -17.55 -9.01
CA ASP A 438 -38.13 -17.68 -8.77
C ASP A 438 -37.83 -17.94 -7.30
N CYS A 439 -38.63 -17.40 -6.37
CA CYS A 439 -38.49 -17.66 -4.94
C CYS A 439 -38.66 -19.17 -4.65
N VAL A 440 -39.75 -19.80 -5.16
CA VAL A 440 -39.98 -21.23 -4.97
C VAL A 440 -38.84 -22.06 -5.56
N ASN A 441 -38.38 -21.72 -6.76
CA ASN A 441 -37.25 -22.40 -7.42
C ASN A 441 -35.97 -22.31 -6.59
N SER A 442 -35.66 -21.11 -6.08
CA SER A 442 -34.44 -20.88 -5.29
C SER A 442 -34.54 -21.55 -3.92
N ALA A 443 -35.69 -21.49 -3.24
CA ALA A 443 -35.86 -22.14 -1.94
C ALA A 443 -35.82 -23.68 -2.06
N THR A 444 -36.39 -24.24 -3.11
CA THR A 444 -36.32 -25.68 -3.40
C THR A 444 -34.88 -26.11 -3.69
N THR A 445 -34.13 -25.31 -4.46
CA THR A 445 -32.72 -25.54 -4.72
C THR A 445 -31.89 -25.50 -3.42
N ALA A 446 -32.18 -24.54 -2.55
CA ALA A 446 -31.52 -24.39 -1.25
C ALA A 446 -31.69 -25.64 -0.38
N ILE A 447 -32.93 -26.12 -0.27
CA ILE A 447 -33.27 -27.34 0.51
C ILE A 447 -32.61 -28.57 -0.13
N GLY A 448 -32.56 -28.64 -1.45
CA GLY A 448 -31.94 -29.75 -2.19
C GLY A 448 -30.41 -29.79 -2.04
N LYS A 449 -29.73 -28.65 -1.95
CA LYS A 449 -28.30 -28.57 -1.65
C LYS A 449 -28.00 -28.95 -0.20
N GLY A 450 -28.89 -28.59 0.73
CA GLY A 450 -28.70 -28.86 2.15
C GLY A 450 -27.68 -27.92 2.82
N ASP A 451 -27.09 -28.39 3.93
CA ASP A 451 -26.14 -27.65 4.76
C ASP A 451 -26.65 -26.27 5.19
N LEU A 452 -27.96 -26.19 5.44
CA LEU A 452 -28.65 -24.97 5.86
C LEU A 452 -28.51 -24.78 7.38
N LYS A 453 -28.21 -23.57 7.80
CA LYS A 453 -28.17 -23.21 9.24
C LYS A 453 -29.57 -23.27 9.87
N ARG A 454 -30.60 -23.03 9.09
CA ARG A 454 -31.97 -22.88 9.51
C ARG A 454 -32.94 -23.52 8.50
N ASP A 455 -33.05 -24.88 8.55
CA ASP A 455 -33.99 -25.63 7.71
C ASP A 455 -35.42 -25.17 7.92
N ASP A 456 -35.81 -24.93 9.16
CA ASP A 456 -37.12 -24.42 9.55
C ASP A 456 -37.48 -23.10 8.82
N GLU A 457 -36.57 -22.14 8.79
CA GLU A 457 -36.80 -20.87 8.08
C GLU A 457 -36.78 -21.03 6.56
N SER A 458 -36.08 -22.02 6.04
CA SER A 458 -36.04 -22.31 4.61
C SER A 458 -37.38 -22.86 4.12
N TYR A 459 -37.95 -23.80 4.84
CA TYR A 459 -39.29 -24.30 4.58
C TYR A 459 -40.38 -23.24 4.78
N ILE A 460 -40.25 -22.33 5.77
CA ILE A 460 -41.16 -21.18 5.90
C ILE A 460 -41.09 -20.30 4.65
N THR A 461 -39.90 -20.00 4.16
CA THR A 461 -39.72 -19.17 2.95
C THR A 461 -40.35 -19.83 1.73
N LEU A 462 -40.13 -21.14 1.57
CA LEU A 462 -40.75 -21.92 0.49
C LEU A 462 -42.30 -21.88 0.58
N GLY A 463 -42.84 -22.20 1.76
CA GLY A 463 -44.28 -22.21 1.99
C GLY A 463 -44.95 -20.86 1.78
N MET A 464 -44.28 -19.77 2.18
CA MET A 464 -44.75 -18.41 1.91
C MET A 464 -44.85 -18.11 0.41
N CYS A 465 -43.80 -18.43 -0.35
CA CYS A 465 -43.80 -18.18 -1.79
C CYS A 465 -44.83 -19.05 -2.55
N GLN A 466 -45.01 -20.31 -2.15
CA GLN A 466 -46.04 -21.18 -2.67
C GLN A 466 -47.46 -20.67 -2.34
N PHE A 467 -47.64 -20.11 -1.13
CA PHE A 467 -48.91 -19.49 -0.73
C PHE A 467 -49.28 -18.31 -1.66
N GLU A 468 -48.32 -17.41 -1.91
CA GLU A 468 -48.53 -16.26 -2.77
C GLU A 468 -48.81 -16.66 -4.25
N MET A 469 -48.34 -17.83 -4.65
CA MET A 469 -48.66 -18.44 -5.96
C MET A 469 -49.99 -19.21 -5.97
N ALA A 470 -50.75 -19.20 -4.88
CA ALA A 470 -51.98 -19.97 -4.70
C ALA A 470 -51.78 -21.51 -4.75
N SER A 471 -50.53 -22.01 -4.57
CA SER A 471 -50.21 -23.44 -4.45
C SER A 471 -50.40 -23.89 -2.99
N TYR A 472 -51.66 -23.89 -2.53
CA TYR A 472 -51.99 -24.02 -1.10
C TYR A 472 -51.64 -25.40 -0.50
N GLU A 473 -51.74 -26.48 -1.29
CA GLU A 473 -51.40 -27.83 -0.80
C GLU A 473 -49.87 -27.96 -0.61
N ASP A 474 -49.11 -27.48 -1.57
CA ASP A 474 -47.63 -27.47 -1.47
C ASP A 474 -47.16 -26.57 -0.29
N SER A 475 -47.81 -25.42 -0.12
CA SER A 475 -47.57 -24.50 0.98
C SER A 475 -47.83 -25.15 2.34
N LYS A 476 -48.90 -25.94 2.43
CA LYS A 476 -49.27 -26.69 3.65
C LYS A 476 -48.20 -27.73 4.01
N GLU A 477 -47.73 -28.47 3.00
CA GLU A 477 -46.68 -29.47 3.16
C GLU A 477 -45.35 -28.80 3.64
N SER A 478 -44.96 -27.70 3.00
CA SER A 478 -43.77 -26.93 3.36
C SER A 478 -43.82 -26.39 4.80
N PHE A 479 -44.98 -25.85 5.22
CA PHE A 479 -45.16 -25.43 6.62
C PHE A 479 -45.16 -26.60 7.61
N GLY A 480 -45.61 -27.80 7.17
CA GLY A 480 -45.49 -29.02 7.97
C GLY A 480 -44.05 -29.43 8.23
N PHE A 481 -43.18 -29.38 7.20
CA PHE A 481 -41.74 -29.63 7.39
C PHE A 481 -41.09 -28.57 8.26
N ALA A 482 -41.45 -27.29 8.09
CA ALA A 482 -40.95 -26.19 8.92
C ALA A 482 -41.30 -26.37 10.40
N GLU A 483 -42.52 -26.87 10.68
CA GLU A 483 -42.99 -27.15 12.07
C GLU A 483 -42.16 -28.25 12.71
N ILE A 484 -41.94 -29.37 11.98
CA ILE A 484 -41.14 -30.50 12.48
C ILE A 484 -39.70 -30.03 12.84
N ASP A 485 -39.06 -29.27 11.95
CA ASP A 485 -37.71 -28.78 12.19
C ASP A 485 -37.65 -27.73 13.29
N ALA A 486 -38.64 -26.86 13.40
CA ALA A 486 -38.74 -25.88 14.49
C ALA A 486 -38.96 -26.55 15.86
N GLU A 487 -39.78 -27.61 15.91
CA GLU A 487 -39.94 -28.40 17.15
C GLU A 487 -38.68 -29.15 17.55
N ARG A 488 -37.99 -29.76 16.57
CA ARG A 488 -36.68 -30.40 16.83
C ARG A 488 -35.66 -29.40 17.40
N ARG A 489 -35.64 -28.18 16.90
CA ARG A 489 -34.78 -27.11 17.46
C ARG A 489 -35.21 -26.65 18.85
N LYS A 490 -36.52 -26.63 19.13
CA LYS A 490 -37.02 -26.38 20.46
C LYS A 490 -36.48 -27.42 21.46
N GLU A 491 -36.51 -28.69 21.11
CA GLU A 491 -36.00 -29.78 21.95
C GLU A 491 -34.50 -29.65 22.23
N LEU A 492 -33.70 -29.31 21.18
CA LEU A 492 -32.25 -29.10 21.32
C LEU A 492 -31.93 -27.87 22.22
N ALA A 493 -32.73 -26.83 22.14
CA ALA A 493 -32.55 -25.64 22.97
C ALA A 493 -32.91 -25.83 24.45
N LEU A 494 -33.72 -26.85 24.78
CA LEU A 494 -34.15 -27.08 26.17
C LEU A 494 -33.00 -27.29 27.15
N ASP A 495 -31.97 -28.02 26.75
CA ASP A 495 -30.79 -28.31 27.58
C ASP A 495 -29.98 -27.05 27.85
N ASP A 496 -29.75 -26.25 26.81
CA ASP A 496 -29.00 -24.97 26.91
C ASP A 496 -29.79 -23.92 27.71
N CYS A 497 -31.10 -23.84 27.50
CA CYS A 497 -31.96 -22.92 28.22
C CYS A 497 -32.07 -23.29 29.71
N ALA A 498 -32.20 -24.58 30.04
CA ALA A 498 -32.21 -25.06 31.42
C ALA A 498 -30.87 -24.76 32.11
N ALA A 499 -29.75 -24.98 31.44
CA ALA A 499 -28.42 -24.68 31.98
C ALA A 499 -28.22 -23.18 32.24
N ASN A 500 -28.73 -22.31 31.36
CA ASN A 500 -28.66 -20.85 31.53
C ASN A 500 -29.48 -20.32 32.72
N GLU A 501 -30.56 -21.02 33.09
CA GLU A 501 -31.40 -20.69 34.25
C GLU A 501 -30.97 -21.48 35.50
N GLU A 502 -29.84 -22.18 35.48
CA GLU A 502 -29.33 -23.02 36.58
C GLU A 502 -30.35 -24.10 37.06
N MET A 503 -31.18 -24.60 36.16
CA MET A 503 -32.23 -25.60 36.41
C MET A 503 -31.87 -26.95 35.80
N THR A 504 -32.45 -28.03 36.35
CA THR A 504 -32.44 -29.31 35.60
C THR A 504 -33.41 -29.24 34.42
N LYS A 505 -33.16 -30.02 33.37
CA LYS A 505 -34.06 -30.08 32.19
C LYS A 505 -35.51 -30.39 32.59
N ALA A 506 -35.70 -31.30 33.60
CA ALA A 506 -37.02 -31.68 34.07
C ALA A 506 -37.74 -30.52 34.74
N ASP A 507 -37.08 -29.82 35.66
CA ASP A 507 -37.64 -28.67 36.36
C ASP A 507 -37.94 -27.51 35.40
N PHE A 508 -37.09 -27.34 34.40
CA PHE A 508 -37.28 -26.32 33.37
C PHE A 508 -38.52 -26.60 32.51
N VAL A 509 -38.70 -27.87 32.09
CA VAL A 509 -39.86 -28.29 31.29
C VAL A 509 -41.15 -28.12 32.11
N GLU A 510 -41.17 -28.50 33.39
CA GLU A 510 -42.33 -28.30 34.27
C GLU A 510 -42.69 -26.81 34.41
N THR A 511 -41.67 -25.97 34.53
CA THR A 511 -41.86 -24.51 34.63
C THR A 511 -42.39 -23.94 33.30
N LEU A 512 -41.90 -24.43 32.17
CA LEU A 512 -42.35 -24.07 30.85
C LEU A 512 -43.82 -24.43 30.62
N GLU A 513 -44.21 -25.66 30.91
CA GLU A 513 -45.60 -26.13 30.79
C GLU A 513 -46.56 -25.30 31.65
N LYS A 514 -46.14 -24.92 32.86
CA LYS A 514 -46.92 -24.07 33.73
C LYS A 514 -47.07 -22.65 33.15
N GLN A 515 -46.03 -22.09 32.57
CA GLN A 515 -46.09 -20.79 31.92
C GLN A 515 -46.97 -20.82 30.67
N GLU A 516 -46.89 -21.88 29.83
CA GLU A 516 -47.77 -22.06 28.69
C GLU A 516 -49.26 -22.17 29.09
N GLN A 517 -49.54 -22.84 30.19
CA GLN A 517 -50.92 -22.92 30.74
C GLN A 517 -51.42 -21.57 31.27
N ASP A 518 -50.56 -20.79 31.91
CA ASP A 518 -50.90 -19.47 32.41
C ASP A 518 -51.12 -18.44 31.29
N LEU A 519 -50.34 -18.53 30.22
CA LEU A 519 -50.57 -17.77 28.97
C LEU A 519 -51.94 -18.11 28.33
N LYS A 520 -52.31 -19.39 28.28
CA LYS A 520 -53.63 -19.82 27.78
C LYS A 520 -54.78 -19.29 28.64
N LYS A 521 -54.52 -18.97 29.92
CA LYS A 521 -55.48 -18.37 30.87
C LYS A 521 -55.47 -16.83 30.86
N GLY A 522 -54.64 -16.21 29.99
CA GLY A 522 -54.59 -14.75 29.83
C GLY A 522 -53.78 -14.02 30.92
N LYS A 523 -52.91 -14.72 31.65
CA LYS A 523 -52.03 -14.10 32.65
C LYS A 523 -50.81 -13.48 31.97
N GLU A 524 -50.37 -12.29 32.42
CA GLU A 524 -49.08 -11.73 32.04
C GLU A 524 -47.94 -12.58 32.64
N ILE A 525 -46.96 -12.97 31.82
CA ILE A 525 -45.81 -13.80 32.21
C ILE A 525 -44.52 -13.07 31.86
N GLU A 526 -43.51 -13.17 32.75
CA GLU A 526 -42.17 -12.78 32.40
C GLU A 526 -41.63 -13.66 31.25
N ASP A 527 -41.36 -13.07 30.08
CA ASP A 527 -41.17 -13.73 28.77
C ASP A 527 -39.80 -14.43 28.62
N LYS A 528 -38.94 -14.49 29.63
CA LYS A 528 -37.55 -14.98 29.53
C LYS A 528 -37.47 -16.49 29.22
N ILE A 529 -38.24 -17.32 29.89
CA ILE A 529 -38.16 -18.78 29.72
C ILE A 529 -38.77 -19.20 28.41
N LEU A 530 -39.92 -18.64 28.07
CA LEU A 530 -40.60 -18.90 26.80
C LEU A 530 -39.81 -18.39 25.57
N SER A 531 -39.16 -17.22 25.67
CA SER A 531 -38.39 -16.66 24.59
C SER A 531 -37.09 -17.43 24.28
N CYS A 532 -36.53 -18.12 25.30
CA CYS A 532 -35.35 -18.96 25.12
C CYS A 532 -35.69 -20.23 24.29
N VAL A 533 -36.85 -20.84 24.56
CA VAL A 533 -37.21 -22.17 24.05
C VAL A 533 -38.05 -22.11 22.76
N LEU A 534 -38.86 -21.06 22.59
CA LEU A 534 -39.68 -20.94 21.38
C LEU A 534 -38.86 -20.33 20.24
N PRO A 535 -38.40 -21.12 19.24
CA PRO A 535 -37.84 -20.54 18.02
C PRO A 535 -38.89 -19.58 17.43
N GLY A 536 -38.48 -18.39 17.04
CA GLY A 536 -39.38 -17.44 16.35
C GLY A 536 -40.05 -18.05 15.14
N SER A 537 -39.39 -19.02 14.51
CA SER A 537 -39.90 -19.84 13.41
C SER A 537 -41.17 -20.63 13.79
N LEU A 538 -41.24 -21.28 14.93
CA LEU A 538 -42.44 -22.05 15.33
C LEU A 538 -43.68 -21.16 15.47
N ARG A 539 -43.54 -19.96 16.04
CA ARG A 539 -44.62 -18.97 16.09
C ARG A 539 -45.01 -18.52 14.66
N THR A 540 -44.03 -18.31 13.80
CA THR A 540 -44.26 -17.90 12.40
C THR A 540 -45.02 -19.00 11.64
N VAL A 541 -44.60 -20.26 11.73
CA VAL A 541 -45.28 -21.40 11.10
C VAL A 541 -46.70 -21.50 11.56
N ASN A 542 -46.95 -21.50 12.86
CA ASN A 542 -48.30 -21.57 13.43
C ASN A 542 -49.22 -20.44 12.94
N ASN A 543 -48.68 -19.24 12.77
CA ASN A 543 -49.44 -18.12 12.22
C ASN A 543 -49.77 -18.33 10.76
N TRP A 544 -48.81 -18.78 9.96
CA TRP A 544 -49.00 -19.05 8.54
C TRP A 544 -50.00 -20.21 8.29
N GLN A 545 -49.90 -21.29 9.06
CA GLN A 545 -50.88 -22.40 8.99
C GLN A 545 -52.32 -21.95 9.29
N LYS A 546 -52.51 -21.12 10.31
CA LYS A 546 -53.83 -20.54 10.63
C LYS A 546 -54.31 -19.61 9.53
N PHE A 547 -53.44 -18.85 8.91
CA PHE A 547 -53.75 -17.97 7.80
C PHE A 547 -54.12 -18.78 6.56
N LEU A 548 -53.34 -19.82 6.22
CA LEU A 548 -53.58 -20.74 5.12
C LEU A 548 -54.97 -21.41 5.22
N VAL A 549 -55.35 -21.95 6.38
CA VAL A 549 -56.66 -22.57 6.62
C VAL A 549 -57.79 -21.60 6.32
N LYS A 550 -57.69 -20.34 6.76
CA LYS A 550 -58.69 -19.30 6.52
C LYS A 550 -58.76 -18.95 5.02
N GLU A 551 -57.62 -18.84 4.36
CA GLU A 551 -57.60 -18.47 2.93
C GLU A 551 -58.13 -19.59 2.05
N VAL A 552 -57.76 -20.84 2.30
CA VAL A 552 -58.30 -21.99 1.60
C VAL A 552 -59.83 -22.06 1.74
N ALA A 553 -60.36 -21.86 2.99
CA ALA A 553 -61.81 -21.84 3.22
C ALA A 553 -62.48 -20.68 2.43
N ARG A 554 -61.88 -19.50 2.39
CA ARG A 554 -62.36 -18.34 1.62
C ARG A 554 -62.40 -18.63 0.10
N VAL A 555 -61.32 -19.20 -0.43
CA VAL A 555 -61.21 -19.55 -1.85
C VAL A 555 -62.23 -20.63 -2.21
N THR A 556 -62.40 -21.66 -1.42
CA THR A 556 -63.39 -22.72 -1.60
C THR A 556 -64.80 -22.13 -1.64
N GLN A 557 -65.14 -21.24 -0.67
CA GLN A 557 -66.46 -20.57 -0.66
C GLN A 557 -66.72 -19.73 -1.93
N LEU A 558 -65.67 -19.02 -2.45
CA LEU A 558 -65.77 -18.25 -3.67
C LEU A 558 -65.97 -19.16 -4.90
N GLN A 559 -65.28 -20.28 -4.97
CA GLN A 559 -65.42 -21.27 -6.02
C GLN A 559 -66.82 -21.87 -6.03
N ASP A 560 -67.38 -22.21 -4.88
CA ASP A 560 -68.76 -22.69 -4.76
C ASP A 560 -69.76 -21.64 -5.22
N GLN A 561 -69.57 -20.36 -4.84
CA GLN A 561 -70.42 -19.26 -5.30
C GLN A 561 -70.32 -19.05 -6.83
N MET A 562 -69.15 -19.13 -7.40
CA MET A 562 -68.97 -19.04 -8.88
C MET A 562 -69.63 -20.18 -9.59
N ARG A 563 -69.51 -21.41 -9.06
CA ARG A 563 -70.18 -22.59 -9.64
C ARG A 563 -71.73 -22.44 -9.65
N ASP A 564 -72.30 -21.95 -8.53
CA ASP A 564 -73.75 -21.68 -8.40
C ASP A 564 -74.19 -20.60 -9.40
N ILE A 565 -73.38 -19.55 -9.61
CA ILE A 565 -73.68 -18.51 -10.59
C ILE A 565 -73.59 -19.06 -12.01
N GLU A 566 -72.63 -19.88 -12.35
CA GLU A 566 -72.52 -20.53 -13.66
C GLU A 566 -73.70 -21.47 -13.95
N GLU A 567 -74.14 -22.22 -12.96
CA GLU A 567 -75.26 -23.09 -13.03
C GLU A 567 -76.57 -22.29 -13.30
N GLN A 568 -76.74 -21.17 -12.54
CA GLN A 568 -77.86 -20.25 -12.77
C GLN A 568 -77.87 -19.64 -14.19
N LEU A 569 -76.71 -19.27 -14.72
CA LEU A 569 -76.53 -18.72 -16.04
C LEU A 569 -76.88 -19.76 -17.11
N LYS A 570 -76.37 -20.99 -16.99
CA LYS A 570 -76.73 -22.11 -17.90
C LYS A 570 -78.24 -22.42 -17.90
N ASN A 571 -78.87 -22.39 -16.74
CA ASN A 571 -80.29 -22.59 -16.58
C ASN A 571 -81.13 -21.46 -17.27
N ARG A 572 -80.67 -20.21 -17.20
CA ARG A 572 -81.30 -19.06 -17.88
C ARG A 572 -81.12 -19.14 -19.39
N GLU A 573 -79.92 -19.52 -19.89
CA GLU A 573 -79.68 -19.72 -21.32
C GLU A 573 -80.53 -20.85 -21.90
N SER A 574 -80.64 -21.98 -21.20
CA SER A 574 -81.47 -23.09 -21.60
C SER A 574 -82.97 -22.74 -21.63
N GLN A 575 -83.40 -21.88 -20.73
CA GLN A 575 -84.80 -21.36 -20.77
C GLN A 575 -85.04 -20.35 -21.92
N ALA A 576 -84.00 -19.54 -22.25
CA ALA A 576 -84.09 -18.59 -23.36
C ALA A 576 -84.12 -19.27 -24.79
N ILE A 577 -83.53 -20.46 -24.90
CA ILE A 577 -83.51 -21.25 -26.14
C ILE A 577 -84.81 -22.06 -26.32
N SER A 578 -85.61 -22.21 -25.28
CA SER A 578 -86.89 -22.93 -25.33
C SER A 578 -88.06 -22.02 -25.59
N PHE A 579 -87.88 -20.75 -25.92
CA PHE A 579 -88.85 -19.81 -26.47
C PHE A 579 -88.51 -19.49 -27.92
#